data_3b70730e279eaa45c0f11cc2605b62ee
#
_entry.id   3b70730e279eaa45c0f11cc2605b62ee
#
_cell.length_a   1.000
_cell.length_b   1.000
_cell.length_c   1.000
_cell.angle_alpha   90.00
_cell.angle_beta   90.00
_cell.angle_gamma   90.00
#
_symmetry.space_group_name_H-M   'P 1'
#
loop_
_entity.id
_entity.type
_entity.pdbx_description
1 polymer ?
#
loop_
_entity_poly.entity_id
_entity_poly.type
_entity_poly.pdbx_seq_one_letter_code
_entity_poly.pdbx_strand_id
1 'polypeptide(L)'
;MYDVLIIGAGPGGIFTAYELMERRPDLKVAVFETGHPLNRRKCPIDGEKVKSCIHCKCCSIMSGFGGAGAFSDGKYNITNDFGGTLYEYIGKKAATELMEYVDTINLRYGGEGTKLYSTAGTSLKKTCMQHGLHLLDASVRHLGTDINYIVLEHLYDYLKEQVEFHFDCPIDTVEKTDNGYRIYSGDKFFEGRKCVISAGRSGSKWMEKVCKDPVSYTH
;
A
#
# COMPACT_ATOMS: atom_id res chain seq x y z
N MET A 1 -3.52 21.90 -12.04
CA MET A 1 -2.20 21.31 -11.72
C MET A 1 -2.19 20.91 -10.26
N TYR A 2 -1.73 19.70 -9.92
CA TYR A 2 -1.58 19.21 -8.56
C TYR A 2 -0.19 19.53 -8.01
N ASP A 3 -0.04 19.51 -6.68
CA ASP A 3 1.29 19.55 -6.05
C ASP A 3 1.94 18.15 -6.09
N VAL A 4 1.15 17.10 -5.85
CA VAL A 4 1.62 15.71 -5.88
C VAL A 4 0.64 14.81 -6.63
N LEU A 5 1.16 14.05 -7.58
CA LEU A 5 0.48 12.93 -8.23
C LEU A 5 0.97 11.63 -7.60
N ILE A 6 0.05 10.75 -7.21
CA ILE A 6 0.39 9.43 -6.66
C ILE A 6 -0.22 8.36 -7.56
N ILE A 7 0.62 7.48 -8.13
CA ILE A 7 0.20 6.38 -9.00
C ILE A 7 0.16 5.10 -8.17
N GLY A 8 -1.05 4.56 -7.98
CA GLY A 8 -1.36 3.39 -7.19
C GLY A 8 -1.93 3.72 -5.82
N ALA A 9 -3.07 3.12 -5.49
CA ALA A 9 -3.76 3.21 -4.21
C ALA A 9 -3.58 1.94 -3.35
N GLY A 10 -2.44 1.28 -3.47
CA GLY A 10 -1.97 0.28 -2.52
C GLY A 10 -1.40 0.91 -1.25
N PRO A 11 -0.88 0.12 -0.29
CA PRO A 11 -0.36 0.66 0.98
C PRO A 11 0.63 1.81 0.81
N GLY A 12 1.57 1.71 -0.14
CA GLY A 12 2.54 2.80 -0.38
C GLY A 12 1.90 4.10 -0.79
N GLY A 13 0.90 4.07 -1.69
CA GLY A 13 0.16 5.28 -2.12
C GLY A 13 -0.74 5.84 -1.03
N ILE A 14 -1.45 4.96 -0.30
CA ILE A 14 -2.34 5.36 0.79
C ILE A 14 -1.56 6.06 1.91
N PHE A 15 -0.47 5.45 2.39
CA PHE A 15 0.35 6.05 3.46
C PHE A 15 1.10 7.29 2.98
N THR A 16 1.48 7.38 1.68
CA THR A 16 2.01 8.62 1.12
C THR A 16 0.97 9.74 1.18
N ALA A 17 -0.27 9.47 0.74
CA ALA A 17 -1.35 10.45 0.81
C ALA A 17 -1.66 10.85 2.26
N TYR A 18 -1.71 9.85 3.17
CA TYR A 18 -1.93 10.06 4.58
C TYR A 18 -0.88 11.00 5.21
N GLU A 19 0.40 10.71 5.05
CA GLU A 19 1.49 11.53 5.58
C GLU A 19 1.51 12.95 4.99
N LEU A 20 1.18 13.09 3.71
CA LEU A 20 1.06 14.41 3.10
C LEU A 20 -0.07 15.22 3.74
N MET A 21 -1.23 14.63 3.98
CA MET A 21 -2.36 15.34 4.59
C MET A 21 -2.13 15.66 6.08
N GLU A 22 -1.52 14.74 6.84
CA GLU A 22 -1.17 15.00 8.24
C GLU A 22 -0.13 16.14 8.40
N ARG A 23 0.81 16.25 7.47
CA ARG A 23 1.94 17.21 7.56
C ARG A 23 1.76 18.48 6.72
N ARG A 24 1.06 18.37 5.62
CA ARG A 24 0.89 19.43 4.63
C ARG A 24 -0.52 19.38 4.01
N PRO A 25 -1.56 19.66 4.81
CA PRO A 25 -2.95 19.66 4.34
C PRO A 25 -3.25 20.76 3.31
N ASP A 26 -2.30 21.68 3.10
CA ASP A 26 -2.36 22.72 2.09
C ASP A 26 -2.09 22.22 0.67
N LEU A 27 -1.52 21.03 0.51
CA LEU A 27 -1.15 20.47 -0.78
C LEU A 27 -2.36 19.91 -1.54
N LYS A 28 -2.43 20.19 -2.83
CA LYS A 28 -3.38 19.56 -3.75
C LYS A 28 -2.82 18.21 -4.23
N VAL A 29 -3.35 17.13 -3.68
CA VAL A 29 -2.89 15.77 -3.95
C VAL A 29 -3.95 14.99 -4.73
N ALA A 30 -3.52 14.21 -5.74
CA ALA A 30 -4.37 13.26 -6.44
C ALA A 30 -3.75 11.86 -6.48
N VAL A 31 -4.58 10.84 -6.30
CA VAL A 31 -4.23 9.42 -6.37
C VAL A 31 -4.91 8.77 -7.56
N PHE A 32 -4.15 8.06 -8.38
CA PHE A 32 -4.60 7.37 -9.59
C PHE A 32 -4.45 5.88 -9.42
N GLU A 33 -5.57 5.16 -9.50
CA GLU A 33 -5.62 3.72 -9.28
C GLU A 33 -6.26 3.01 -10.49
N THR A 34 -5.60 1.97 -10.94
CA THR A 34 -6.06 1.15 -12.08
C THR A 34 -7.35 0.40 -11.76
N GLY A 35 -7.53 -0.01 -10.51
CA GLY A 35 -8.69 -0.78 -10.06
C GLY A 35 -9.76 0.07 -9.41
N HIS A 36 -10.72 -0.63 -8.81
CA HIS A 36 -11.94 -0.04 -8.25
C HIS A 36 -11.73 0.55 -6.84
N PRO A 37 -12.61 1.48 -6.40
CA PRO A 37 -12.73 1.83 -4.98
C PRO A 37 -13.12 0.59 -4.15
N LEU A 38 -12.82 0.62 -2.86
CA LEU A 38 -12.90 -0.54 -1.98
C LEU A 38 -14.27 -1.25 -2.04
N ASN A 39 -15.36 -0.49 -1.99
CA ASN A 39 -16.72 -1.00 -2.00
C ASN A 39 -17.17 -1.64 -3.32
N ARG A 40 -16.46 -1.41 -4.44
CA ARG A 40 -16.71 -2.04 -5.74
C ARG A 40 -15.74 -3.17 -6.09
N ARG A 41 -14.78 -3.47 -5.20
CA ARG A 41 -13.82 -4.55 -5.39
C ARG A 41 -14.50 -5.89 -5.09
N LYS A 42 -14.98 -6.57 -6.13
CA LYS A 42 -15.60 -7.89 -6.02
C LYS A 42 -15.04 -8.84 -7.07
N CYS A 43 -14.57 -10.00 -6.61
CA CYS A 43 -14.19 -11.09 -7.51
C CYS A 43 -15.47 -11.71 -8.13
N PRO A 44 -15.49 -11.98 -9.43
CA PRO A 44 -16.66 -12.64 -10.07
C PRO A 44 -16.82 -14.12 -9.69
N ILE A 45 -15.81 -14.74 -9.04
CA ILE A 45 -15.94 -16.13 -8.56
C ILE A 45 -17.01 -16.16 -7.45
N ASP A 46 -18.09 -16.92 -7.71
CA ASP A 46 -19.22 -17.09 -6.77
C ASP A 46 -19.40 -18.55 -6.32
N GLY A 47 -18.58 -19.47 -6.86
CA GLY A 47 -18.64 -20.91 -6.55
C GLY A 47 -19.76 -21.67 -7.28
N GLU A 48 -20.71 -20.98 -7.89
CA GLU A 48 -21.84 -21.57 -8.61
C GLU A 48 -21.70 -21.41 -10.14
N LYS A 49 -21.83 -20.17 -10.62
CA LYS A 49 -21.74 -19.83 -12.05
C LYS A 49 -20.29 -19.67 -12.51
N VAL A 50 -19.48 -19.02 -11.68
CA VAL A 50 -18.06 -18.79 -11.93
C VAL A 50 -17.25 -19.52 -10.86
N LYS A 51 -16.80 -20.74 -11.19
CA LYS A 51 -16.10 -21.64 -10.25
C LYS A 51 -14.58 -21.43 -10.18
N SER A 52 -13.99 -20.80 -11.18
CA SER A 52 -12.54 -20.61 -11.28
C SER A 52 -12.20 -19.23 -11.80
N CYS A 53 -10.92 -18.84 -11.68
CA CYS A 53 -10.45 -17.54 -12.12
C CYS A 53 -10.63 -17.34 -13.62
N ILE A 54 -11.31 -16.24 -14.01
CA ILE A 54 -11.58 -15.87 -15.41
C ILE A 54 -10.52 -14.90 -15.97
N HIS A 55 -9.44 -14.65 -15.25
CA HIS A 55 -8.34 -13.77 -15.65
C HIS A 55 -8.80 -12.37 -16.08
N CYS A 56 -9.55 -11.68 -15.19
CA CYS A 56 -10.04 -10.33 -15.45
C CYS A 56 -8.90 -9.39 -15.87
N LYS A 57 -9.17 -8.49 -16.83
CA LYS A 57 -8.20 -7.46 -17.27
C LYS A 57 -7.66 -6.63 -16.11
N CYS A 58 -8.52 -6.25 -15.15
CA CYS A 58 -8.15 -5.68 -13.87
C CYS A 58 -8.69 -6.59 -12.77
N CYS A 59 -7.80 -7.20 -12.00
CA CYS A 59 -8.17 -8.15 -10.96
C CYS A 59 -8.61 -7.42 -9.69
N SER A 60 -9.89 -7.50 -9.32
CA SER A 60 -10.44 -6.85 -8.12
C SER A 60 -9.80 -7.33 -6.80
N ILE A 61 -9.14 -8.50 -6.77
CA ILE A 61 -8.40 -8.96 -5.59
C ILE A 61 -7.02 -8.31 -5.50
N MET A 62 -6.37 -8.06 -6.64
CA MET A 62 -4.99 -7.56 -6.69
C MET A 62 -4.89 -6.06 -6.83
N SER A 63 -5.87 -5.41 -7.46
CA SER A 63 -5.88 -3.99 -7.82
C SER A 63 -7.10 -3.29 -7.24
N GLY A 64 -6.96 -1.99 -6.99
CA GLY A 64 -7.95 -1.14 -6.34
C GLY A 64 -7.47 -0.59 -5.00
N PHE A 65 -8.29 0.19 -4.33
CA PHE A 65 -7.94 0.79 -3.04
C PHE A 65 -7.54 -0.28 -2.01
N GLY A 66 -6.41 -0.08 -1.34
CA GLY A 66 -5.80 -1.07 -0.44
C GLY A 66 -4.87 -2.07 -1.15
N GLY A 67 -4.84 -2.07 -2.50
CA GLY A 67 -3.97 -2.97 -3.27
C GLY A 67 -4.25 -4.45 -3.01
N ALA A 68 -3.25 -5.32 -3.19
CA ALA A 68 -3.37 -6.76 -2.93
C ALA A 68 -3.59 -7.11 -1.45
N GLY A 69 -3.29 -6.17 -0.54
CA GLY A 69 -3.46 -6.36 0.91
C GLY A 69 -4.89 -6.23 1.41
N ALA A 70 -5.81 -5.64 0.62
CA ALA A 70 -7.16 -5.31 1.09
C ALA A 70 -7.99 -6.55 1.51
N PHE A 71 -7.76 -7.69 0.87
CA PHE A 71 -8.44 -8.95 1.19
C PHE A 71 -7.51 -10.00 1.81
N SER A 72 -6.39 -9.55 2.37
CA SER A 72 -5.50 -10.40 3.15
C SER A 72 -6.07 -10.64 4.56
N ASP A 73 -5.44 -11.52 5.31
CA ASP A 73 -5.78 -11.79 6.70
C ASP A 73 -5.30 -10.68 7.68
N GLY A 74 -4.79 -9.58 7.16
CA GLY A 74 -4.43 -8.41 7.97
C GLY A 74 -3.34 -8.68 9.01
N LYS A 75 -2.32 -9.46 8.65
CA LYS A 75 -1.14 -9.66 9.50
C LYS A 75 -0.09 -8.60 9.25
N TYR A 76 0.12 -7.75 10.24
CA TYR A 76 1.14 -6.70 10.22
C TYR A 76 2.33 -7.14 11.07
N ASN A 77 3.45 -7.41 10.42
CA ASN A 77 4.69 -7.84 11.08
C ASN A 77 5.50 -6.63 11.52
N ILE A 78 5.84 -6.57 12.82
CA ILE A 78 6.68 -5.54 13.42
C ILE A 78 8.00 -6.22 13.81
N THR A 79 8.90 -6.35 12.85
CA THR A 79 10.18 -7.02 13.02
C THR A 79 11.15 -6.68 11.89
N ASN A 80 12.44 -6.76 12.17
CA ASN A 80 13.51 -6.68 11.17
C ASN A 80 14.05 -8.04 10.74
N ASP A 81 13.53 -9.15 11.31
CA ASP A 81 14.10 -10.49 11.09
C ASP A 81 13.51 -11.17 9.84
N PHE A 82 12.40 -10.65 9.31
CA PHE A 82 11.78 -11.12 8.06
C PHE A 82 10.83 -10.05 7.48
N GLY A 83 10.41 -10.24 6.22
CA GLY A 83 9.40 -9.38 5.57
C GLY A 83 9.97 -8.20 4.79
N GLY A 84 11.28 -7.96 4.84
CA GLY A 84 11.93 -6.90 4.07
C GLY A 84 13.27 -6.48 4.67
N THR A 85 13.96 -5.58 3.97
CA THR A 85 15.32 -5.11 4.32
C THR A 85 15.37 -3.59 4.57
N LEU A 86 14.27 -2.98 4.97
CA LEU A 86 14.20 -1.55 5.23
C LEU A 86 15.29 -1.09 6.22
N TYR A 87 15.61 -1.94 7.20
CA TYR A 87 16.65 -1.66 8.19
C TYR A 87 18.06 -1.46 7.61
N GLU A 88 18.32 -1.98 6.41
CA GLU A 88 19.61 -1.77 5.72
C GLU A 88 19.77 -0.31 5.28
N TYR A 89 18.68 0.39 5.03
CA TYR A 89 18.67 1.78 4.57
C TYR A 89 18.57 2.80 5.71
N ILE A 90 17.76 2.53 6.74
CA ILE A 90 17.47 3.50 7.81
C ILE A 90 17.89 3.03 9.21
N GLY A 91 18.48 1.82 9.33
CA GLY A 91 18.86 1.21 10.59
C GLY A 91 17.69 0.51 11.29
N LYS A 92 18.02 -0.50 12.12
CA LYS A 92 17.01 -1.37 12.76
C LYS A 92 16.05 -0.60 13.68
N LYS A 93 16.56 0.35 14.44
CA LYS A 93 15.75 1.14 15.37
C LYS A 93 14.70 1.96 14.63
N ALA A 94 15.11 2.76 13.64
CA ALA A 94 14.20 3.60 12.87
C ALA A 94 13.19 2.75 12.07
N ALA A 95 13.61 1.59 11.54
CA ALA A 95 12.70 0.68 10.84
C ALA A 95 11.62 0.12 11.77
N THR A 96 11.98 -0.27 13.00
CA THR A 96 11.01 -0.73 14.01
C THR A 96 10.05 0.38 14.42
N GLU A 97 10.56 1.57 14.73
CA GLU A 97 9.75 2.76 15.09
C GLU A 97 8.76 3.12 13.98
N LEU A 98 9.16 3.00 12.71
CA LEU A 98 8.26 3.23 11.57
C LEU A 98 7.17 2.17 11.47
N MET A 99 7.49 0.88 11.69
CA MET A 99 6.48 -0.18 11.70
C MET A 99 5.48 -0.02 12.86
N GLU A 100 5.97 0.36 14.04
CA GLU A 100 5.12 0.67 15.20
C GLU A 100 4.23 1.89 14.93
N TYR A 101 4.76 2.93 14.27
CA TYR A 101 3.98 4.09 13.85
C TYR A 101 2.84 3.69 12.90
N VAL A 102 3.11 2.86 11.89
CA VAL A 102 2.07 2.33 10.99
C VAL A 102 1.02 1.53 11.77
N ASP A 103 1.43 0.75 12.78
CA ASP A 103 0.49 0.02 13.66
C ASP A 103 -0.43 0.99 14.41
N THR A 104 0.08 2.13 14.91
CA THR A 104 -0.75 3.15 15.58
C THR A 104 -1.81 3.73 14.64
N ILE A 105 -1.50 3.89 13.35
CA ILE A 105 -2.47 4.33 12.35
C ILE A 105 -3.55 3.27 12.16
N ASN A 106 -3.18 1.99 12.00
CA ASN A 106 -4.14 0.90 11.88
C ASN A 106 -5.08 0.84 13.09
N LEU A 107 -4.55 1.02 14.31
CA LEU A 107 -5.36 1.06 15.53
C LEU A 107 -6.34 2.23 15.50
N ARG A 108 -5.88 3.44 15.16
CA ARG A 108 -6.71 4.66 15.07
C ARG A 108 -7.90 4.50 14.13
N TYR A 109 -7.71 3.80 13.02
CA TYR A 109 -8.72 3.66 11.96
C TYR A 109 -9.55 2.39 12.04
N GLY A 110 -9.57 1.69 13.18
CA GLY A 110 -10.50 0.58 13.43
C GLY A 110 -9.86 -0.70 13.96
N GLY A 111 -8.53 -0.74 14.08
CA GLY A 111 -7.82 -1.88 14.66
C GLY A 111 -7.81 -1.91 16.19
N GLU A 112 -8.41 -0.93 16.86
CA GLU A 112 -8.43 -0.86 18.32
C GLU A 112 -9.03 -2.14 18.94
N GLY A 113 -8.43 -2.61 20.04
CA GLY A 113 -8.86 -3.84 20.72
C GLY A 113 -8.28 -5.13 20.10
N THR A 114 -7.63 -5.08 18.93
CA THR A 114 -6.97 -6.26 18.36
C THR A 114 -5.69 -6.61 19.11
N LYS A 115 -5.43 -7.92 19.23
CA LYS A 115 -4.28 -8.42 19.98
C LYS A 115 -2.98 -8.28 19.20
N LEU A 116 -1.95 -7.77 19.86
CA LEU A 116 -0.56 -7.85 19.41
C LEU A 116 0.06 -9.14 19.97
N TYR A 117 0.44 -10.04 19.09
CA TYR A 117 1.18 -11.26 19.44
C TYR A 117 2.67 -10.96 19.39
N SER A 118 3.44 -11.49 20.34
CA SER A 118 4.90 -11.28 20.36
C SER A 118 5.62 -12.54 20.84
N THR A 119 6.78 -12.79 20.23
CA THR A 119 7.72 -13.83 20.71
C THR A 119 8.72 -13.28 21.73
N ALA A 120 8.73 -11.98 21.97
CA ALA A 120 9.60 -11.36 22.95
C ALA A 120 9.28 -11.85 24.38
N GLY A 121 10.31 -12.19 25.15
CA GLY A 121 10.17 -12.59 26.54
C GLY A 121 9.52 -13.96 26.76
N THR A 122 9.28 -14.77 25.72
CA THR A 122 8.71 -16.10 25.86
C THR A 122 9.77 -17.12 26.31
N SER A 123 9.36 -18.12 27.13
CA SER A 123 10.21 -19.26 27.51
C SER A 123 10.55 -20.17 26.31
N LEU A 124 9.77 -20.06 25.23
CA LEU A 124 9.96 -20.85 24.00
C LEU A 124 11.34 -20.61 23.38
N LYS A 125 11.92 -19.40 23.51
CA LYS A 125 13.25 -19.09 22.97
C LYS A 125 14.31 -20.03 23.54
N LYS A 126 14.27 -20.26 24.86
CA LYS A 126 15.18 -21.20 25.55
C LYS A 126 14.97 -22.62 25.08
N THR A 127 13.71 -23.06 24.97
CA THR A 127 13.37 -24.40 24.49
C THR A 127 13.83 -24.62 23.05
N CYS A 128 13.61 -23.65 22.17
CA CYS A 128 14.10 -23.71 20.78
C CYS A 128 15.62 -23.89 20.73
N MET A 129 16.37 -23.08 21.49
CA MET A 129 17.84 -23.18 21.55
C MET A 129 18.31 -24.55 22.04
N GLN A 130 17.63 -25.16 23.04
CA GLN A 130 17.97 -26.50 23.54
C GLN A 130 17.78 -27.61 22.48
N HIS A 131 16.94 -27.36 21.46
CA HIS A 131 16.68 -28.27 20.36
C HIS A 131 17.35 -27.83 19.04
N GLY A 132 18.34 -26.94 19.10
CA GLY A 132 19.06 -26.47 17.91
C GLY A 132 18.22 -25.59 16.97
N LEU A 133 17.10 -25.04 17.46
CA LEU A 133 16.23 -24.14 16.71
C LEU A 133 16.47 -22.67 17.11
N HIS A 134 16.29 -21.76 16.18
CA HIS A 134 16.35 -20.33 16.42
C HIS A 134 14.95 -19.72 16.32
N LEU A 135 14.45 -19.16 17.41
CA LEU A 135 13.18 -18.42 17.41
C LEU A 135 13.45 -16.97 17.06
N LEU A 136 12.85 -16.48 15.97
CA LEU A 136 12.93 -15.08 15.57
C LEU A 136 12.15 -14.19 16.54
N ASP A 137 12.69 -13.01 16.84
CA ASP A 137 12.02 -12.01 17.64
C ASP A 137 11.08 -11.19 16.73
N ALA A 138 9.77 -11.33 16.95
CA ALA A 138 8.77 -10.67 16.16
C ALA A 138 7.55 -10.29 17.00
N SER A 139 6.93 -9.17 16.65
CA SER A 139 5.58 -8.83 17.06
C SER A 139 4.68 -8.81 15.82
N VAL A 140 3.47 -9.31 15.95
CA VAL A 140 2.50 -9.42 14.86
C VAL A 140 1.14 -8.93 15.33
N ARG A 141 0.63 -7.90 14.68
CA ARG A 141 -0.80 -7.54 14.84
C ARG A 141 -1.59 -8.31 13.82
N HIS A 142 -2.58 -9.05 14.28
CA HIS A 142 -3.48 -9.80 13.43
C HIS A 142 -4.87 -9.17 13.49
N LEU A 143 -5.20 -8.38 12.48
CA LEU A 143 -6.51 -7.75 12.34
C LEU A 143 -7.58 -8.75 11.89
N GLY A 144 -7.22 -9.72 11.07
CA GLY A 144 -8.19 -10.51 10.31
C GLY A 144 -8.71 -9.73 9.09
N THR A 145 -9.39 -10.42 8.19
CA THR A 145 -9.87 -9.83 6.92
C THR A 145 -10.90 -8.73 7.16
N ASP A 146 -11.81 -8.94 8.08
CA ASP A 146 -12.93 -8.00 8.33
C ASP A 146 -12.44 -6.67 8.93
N ILE A 147 -11.60 -6.74 9.97
CA ILE A 147 -11.06 -5.52 10.59
C ILE A 147 -10.09 -4.82 9.64
N ASN A 148 -9.29 -5.57 8.87
CA ASN A 148 -8.43 -5.00 7.85
C ASN A 148 -9.23 -4.20 6.80
N TYR A 149 -10.41 -4.71 6.40
CA TYR A 149 -11.31 -4.00 5.51
C TYR A 149 -11.83 -2.70 6.15
N ILE A 150 -12.26 -2.75 7.42
CA ILE A 150 -12.74 -1.57 8.18
C ILE A 150 -11.65 -0.49 8.28
N VAL A 151 -10.41 -0.89 8.59
CA VAL A 151 -9.28 0.05 8.65
C VAL A 151 -9.08 0.75 7.32
N LEU A 152 -9.13 0.02 6.20
CA LEU A 152 -8.99 0.60 4.86
C LEU A 152 -10.17 1.51 4.50
N GLU A 153 -11.39 1.15 4.89
CA GLU A 153 -12.59 1.95 4.65
C GLU A 153 -12.52 3.28 5.39
N HIS A 154 -12.17 3.26 6.67
CA HIS A 154 -12.00 4.48 7.47
C HIS A 154 -10.82 5.35 6.99
N LEU A 155 -9.70 4.76 6.56
CA LEU A 155 -8.61 5.50 5.93
C LEU A 155 -9.06 6.16 4.62
N TYR A 156 -9.84 5.45 3.81
CA TYR A 156 -10.41 6.02 2.59
C TYR A 156 -11.35 7.18 2.91
N ASP A 157 -12.24 7.01 3.88
CA ASP A 157 -13.19 8.05 4.28
C ASP A 157 -12.49 9.31 4.78
N TYR A 158 -11.41 9.16 5.53
CA TYR A 158 -10.57 10.28 5.96
C TYR A 158 -9.88 10.97 4.78
N LEU A 159 -9.29 10.19 3.88
CA LEU A 159 -8.49 10.74 2.78
C LEU A 159 -9.33 11.36 1.67
N LYS A 160 -10.50 10.82 1.34
CA LYS A 160 -11.35 11.30 0.24
C LYS A 160 -11.83 12.75 0.41
N GLU A 161 -11.85 13.27 1.64
CA GLU A 161 -12.23 14.65 1.93
C GLU A 161 -11.12 15.66 1.58
N GLN A 162 -9.88 15.19 1.41
CA GLN A 162 -8.70 16.04 1.24
C GLN A 162 -7.91 15.70 -0.03
N VAL A 163 -8.06 14.49 -0.54
CA VAL A 163 -7.29 13.93 -1.67
C VAL A 163 -8.25 13.54 -2.79
N GLU A 164 -7.94 13.93 -4.01
CA GLU A 164 -8.72 13.56 -5.19
C GLU A 164 -8.34 12.14 -5.64
N PHE A 165 -9.31 11.20 -5.63
CA PHE A 165 -9.10 9.82 -6.07
C PHE A 165 -9.68 9.59 -7.46
N HIS A 166 -8.85 9.10 -8.37
CA HIS A 166 -9.22 8.63 -9.71
C HIS A 166 -9.10 7.12 -9.78
N PHE A 167 -10.22 6.42 -9.62
CA PHE A 167 -10.32 4.98 -9.79
C PHE A 167 -10.62 4.59 -11.25
N ASP A 168 -10.39 3.33 -11.59
CA ASP A 168 -10.55 2.84 -12.97
C ASP A 168 -9.72 3.67 -13.96
N CYS A 169 -8.58 4.18 -13.49
CA CYS A 169 -7.73 5.14 -14.19
C CYS A 169 -6.28 4.58 -14.31
N PRO A 170 -6.07 3.61 -15.22
CA PRO A 170 -4.73 3.10 -15.48
C PRO A 170 -3.85 4.19 -16.08
N ILE A 171 -2.65 4.36 -15.54
CA ILE A 171 -1.68 5.30 -16.10
C ILE A 171 -0.84 4.58 -17.15
N ASP A 172 -0.83 5.12 -18.36
CA ASP A 172 -0.11 4.54 -19.51
C ASP A 172 1.36 4.98 -19.52
N THR A 173 1.60 6.29 -19.36
CA THR A 173 2.93 6.90 -19.39
C THR A 173 3.07 8.01 -18.37
N VAL A 174 4.34 8.28 -18.01
CA VAL A 174 4.75 9.39 -17.15
C VAL A 174 5.82 10.16 -17.89
N GLU A 175 5.63 11.46 -18.04
CA GLU A 175 6.59 12.36 -18.66
C GLU A 175 7.09 13.39 -17.66
N LYS A 176 8.38 13.68 -17.73
CA LYS A 176 8.93 14.83 -17.02
C LYS A 176 8.76 16.08 -17.87
N THR A 177 8.30 17.17 -17.27
CA THR A 177 8.15 18.48 -17.89
C THR A 177 9.04 19.49 -17.17
N ASP A 178 9.21 20.69 -17.73
CA ASP A 178 9.97 21.76 -17.10
C ASP A 178 9.46 22.14 -15.70
N ASN A 179 8.14 21.98 -15.46
CA ASN A 179 7.48 22.38 -14.22
C ASN A 179 7.07 21.19 -13.32
N GLY A 180 7.47 19.96 -13.64
CA GLY A 180 7.11 18.79 -12.87
C GLY A 180 6.89 17.55 -13.73
N TYR A 181 5.71 16.94 -13.61
CA TYR A 181 5.37 15.68 -14.27
C TYR A 181 3.99 15.78 -14.91
N ARG A 182 3.83 15.08 -16.03
CA ARG A 182 2.55 14.82 -16.69
C ARG A 182 2.34 13.32 -16.78
N ILE A 183 1.16 12.85 -16.38
CA ILE A 183 0.76 11.45 -16.47
C ILE A 183 -0.41 11.33 -17.43
N TYR A 184 -0.48 10.22 -18.18
CA TYR A 184 -1.51 9.99 -19.20
C TYR A 184 -2.33 8.76 -18.86
N SER A 185 -3.63 8.84 -19.09
CA SER A 185 -4.59 7.75 -19.00
C SER A 185 -5.53 7.82 -20.20
N GLY A 186 -5.29 7.01 -21.23
CA GLY A 186 -5.94 7.14 -22.52
C GLY A 186 -5.75 8.54 -23.11
N ASP A 187 -6.84 9.21 -23.46
CA ASP A 187 -6.82 10.58 -24.03
C ASP A 187 -6.73 11.70 -22.97
N LYS A 188 -6.72 11.33 -21.68
CA LYS A 188 -6.64 12.28 -20.57
C LYS A 188 -5.21 12.43 -20.08
N PHE A 189 -4.87 13.63 -19.61
CA PHE A 189 -3.62 13.86 -18.91
C PHE A 189 -3.85 14.65 -17.62
N PHE A 190 -2.91 14.51 -16.69
CA PHE A 190 -2.89 15.23 -15.42
C PHE A 190 -1.48 15.73 -15.15
N GLU A 191 -1.38 16.92 -14.55
CA GLU A 191 -0.11 17.56 -14.27
C GLU A 191 0.09 17.79 -12.78
N GLY A 192 1.32 17.58 -12.32
CA GLY A 192 1.72 17.82 -10.93
C GLY A 192 3.19 18.15 -10.79
N ARG A 193 3.53 18.85 -9.73
CA ARG A 193 4.91 19.25 -9.44
C ARG A 193 5.79 18.09 -9.05
N LYS A 194 5.22 17.08 -8.36
CA LYS A 194 5.87 15.85 -7.92
C LYS A 194 5.04 14.66 -8.35
N CYS A 195 5.71 13.53 -8.57
CA CYS A 195 5.07 12.26 -8.90
C CYS A 195 5.65 11.16 -8.02
N VAL A 196 4.77 10.42 -7.35
CA VAL A 196 5.11 9.24 -6.57
C VAL A 196 4.53 8.01 -7.29
N ILE A 197 5.37 7.01 -7.55
CA ILE A 197 4.95 5.77 -8.21
C ILE A 197 4.95 4.65 -7.19
N SER A 198 3.77 4.08 -6.93
CA SER A 198 3.50 3.01 -5.97
C SER A 198 2.66 1.90 -6.60
N ALA A 199 3.02 1.49 -7.82
CA ALA A 199 2.21 0.58 -8.65
C ALA A 199 2.18 -0.89 -8.18
N GLY A 200 2.99 -1.29 -7.20
CA GLY A 200 3.05 -2.65 -6.68
C GLY A 200 3.52 -3.68 -7.73
N ARG A 201 3.39 -4.97 -7.39
CA ARG A 201 3.85 -6.08 -8.26
C ARG A 201 3.09 -6.18 -9.57
N SER A 202 1.81 -5.89 -9.59
CA SER A 202 1.00 -5.91 -10.81
C SER A 202 1.46 -4.87 -11.85
N GLY A 203 2.07 -3.77 -11.39
CA GLY A 203 2.63 -2.73 -12.23
C GLY A 203 4.11 -2.93 -12.63
N SER A 204 4.76 -4.05 -12.28
CA SER A 204 6.20 -4.23 -12.49
C SER A 204 6.62 -4.11 -13.95
N LYS A 205 5.88 -4.70 -14.89
CA LYS A 205 6.17 -4.59 -16.34
C LYS A 205 5.97 -3.16 -16.87
N TRP A 206 4.95 -2.48 -16.38
CA TRP A 206 4.71 -1.08 -16.70
C TRP A 206 5.86 -0.21 -16.13
N MET A 207 6.26 -0.45 -14.88
CA MET A 207 7.37 0.26 -14.26
C MET A 207 8.69 0.02 -15.01
N GLU A 208 8.95 -1.20 -15.46
CA GLU A 208 10.11 -1.50 -16.30
C GLU A 208 10.12 -0.66 -17.59
N LYS A 209 8.95 -0.49 -18.23
CA LYS A 209 8.81 0.37 -19.41
C LYS A 209 9.07 1.83 -19.06
N VAL A 210 8.43 2.36 -18.02
CA VAL A 210 8.64 3.72 -17.51
C VAL A 210 10.12 3.92 -17.19
N CYS A 211 10.79 2.91 -16.60
CA CYS A 211 12.21 2.93 -16.28
C CYS A 211 13.14 2.87 -17.48
N LYS A 212 12.78 2.36 -18.60
CA LYS A 212 13.62 2.28 -19.82
C LYS A 212 13.48 3.50 -20.73
N ASP A 213 12.46 4.33 -20.52
CA ASP A 213 12.26 5.53 -21.30
C ASP A 213 13.21 6.63 -20.80
N PRO A 214 14.20 7.07 -21.62
CA PRO A 214 15.22 8.04 -21.21
C PRO A 214 14.66 9.41 -20.81
N VAL A 215 13.39 9.69 -21.10
CA VAL A 215 12.70 10.93 -20.71
C VAL A 215 12.21 10.86 -19.25
N SER A 216 12.16 9.67 -18.66
CA SER A 216 11.54 9.43 -17.36
C SER A 216 12.47 9.62 -16.16
N TYR A 217 13.79 9.83 -16.36
CA TYR A 217 14.75 9.86 -15.26
C TYR A 217 15.43 11.17 -15.03
N THR A 218 15.33 11.60 -13.78
CA THR A 218 16.38 12.33 -13.09
C THR A 218 16.61 11.69 -11.74
N HIS A 219 17.87 11.41 -11.51
CA HIS A 219 18.43 10.96 -10.25
C HIS A 219 17.99 11.77 -9.05
#